data_4351c7edd68057e3a385071514d76a57
#
_entry.id   4351c7edd68057e3a385071514d76a57
#
_cell.length_a   1.000
_cell.length_b   1.000
_cell.length_c   1.000
_cell.angle_alpha   90.00
_cell.angle_beta   90.00
_cell.angle_gamma   90.00
#
_symmetry.space_group_name_H-M   'P 1'
#
loop_
_entity.id
_entity.type
_entity.pdbx_description
1 polymer ?
#
loop_
_entity_poly.entity_id
_entity_poly.type
_entity_poly.pdbx_seq_one_letter_code
_entity_poly.pdbx_strand_id
1 'polypeptide(L)'
;MKSGRRRQELEAAFAESAEMDEGWSLRSQSVRADIDLIRLEMSRLKSLWAKFGSTHDQAPKCVLAPPSMLERMLRDRGADGSVIVDDRMTILDLEKKLAGREIEGLDKLLFHDEREPLFDAYGVNDGLEEAQSPVVPLRNGGRITIETTRALTAIDVDMGGSGGKQRSDDAVFAMNNAAAQAIPRQLRLRNIAGLIVVDFIGMRRKDHRQKLVERFKREFRLASVSVDVLGMTAAGLIEVTRRRDGLSLVELMLQPKSTEILLSVESLACQVLRDLMRTQGAGGYRLIASSRVVRVLSGPFKAAFDETVRRLGGALTMLE
;
A
#
# COMPACT_ATOMS: atom_id res chain seq x y z
N MET A 1 16.65 13.04 -12.97
CA MET A 1 17.88 12.21 -13.08
C MET A 1 19.08 13.12 -12.86
N LYS A 2 19.81 12.97 -11.73
CA LYS A 2 20.91 13.86 -11.34
C LYS A 2 22.32 13.36 -11.71
N SER A 3 22.46 12.23 -12.40
CA SER A 3 23.76 11.73 -12.86
C SER A 3 23.77 11.70 -14.39
N GLY A 4 24.45 12.64 -15.00
CA GLY A 4 24.60 12.74 -16.47
C GLY A 4 25.20 11.47 -17.10
N ARG A 5 26.11 10.80 -16.38
CA ARG A 5 26.75 9.56 -16.84
C ARG A 5 25.73 8.41 -16.98
N ARG A 6 24.91 8.17 -15.97
CA ARG A 6 23.90 7.09 -16.00
C ARG A 6 22.83 7.32 -17.07
N ARG A 7 22.49 8.58 -17.30
CA ARG A 7 21.59 8.95 -18.39
C ARG A 7 22.19 8.63 -19.76
N GLN A 8 23.45 8.93 -19.97
CA GLN A 8 24.15 8.62 -21.23
C GLN A 8 24.27 7.12 -21.47
N GLU A 9 24.58 6.33 -20.43
CA GLU A 9 24.62 4.87 -20.51
C GLU A 9 23.26 4.27 -20.91
N LEU A 10 22.17 4.80 -20.35
CA LEU A 10 20.82 4.38 -20.69
C LEU A 10 20.42 4.80 -22.11
N GLU A 11 20.74 6.03 -22.52
CA GLU A 11 20.49 6.52 -23.87
C GLU A 11 21.26 5.71 -24.93
N ALA A 12 22.50 5.30 -24.64
CA ALA A 12 23.30 4.45 -25.52
C ALA A 12 22.68 3.03 -25.63
N ALA A 13 22.31 2.41 -24.51
CA ALA A 13 21.66 1.09 -24.52
C ALA A 13 20.34 1.10 -25.30
N PHE A 14 19.59 2.21 -25.24
CA PHE A 14 18.37 2.40 -26.01
C PHE A 14 18.65 2.52 -27.51
N ALA A 15 19.62 3.34 -27.89
CA ALA A 15 19.99 3.53 -29.29
C ALA A 15 20.43 2.23 -29.98
N GLU A 16 21.05 1.31 -29.22
CA GLU A 16 21.44 0.00 -29.73
C GLU A 16 20.26 -0.99 -29.88
N SER A 17 19.20 -0.83 -29.09
CA SER A 17 18.12 -1.82 -29.00
C SER A 17 16.80 -1.36 -29.63
N ALA A 18 16.59 -0.07 -29.85
CA ALA A 18 15.38 0.50 -30.43
C ALA A 18 15.47 0.57 -31.96
N GLU A 19 14.34 0.30 -32.65
CA GLU A 19 14.20 0.54 -34.08
C GLU A 19 13.73 1.96 -34.37
N MET A 20 13.92 2.43 -35.62
CA MET A 20 13.70 3.86 -35.96
C MET A 20 12.27 4.37 -35.78
N ASP A 21 11.28 3.49 -35.76
CA ASP A 21 9.85 3.78 -35.61
C ASP A 21 9.27 3.42 -34.23
N GLU A 22 10.13 3.02 -33.31
CA GLU A 22 9.73 2.61 -31.96
C GLU A 22 9.83 3.78 -30.96
N GLY A 23 8.74 4.01 -30.20
CA GLY A 23 8.70 4.94 -29.07
C GLY A 23 8.86 4.22 -27.73
N TRP A 24 9.90 4.57 -26.97
CA TRP A 24 10.20 3.97 -25.67
C TRP A 24 10.20 5.00 -24.54
N SER A 25 9.76 4.58 -23.35
CA SER A 25 9.78 5.39 -22.14
C SER A 25 10.34 4.61 -20.97
N LEU A 26 11.36 5.17 -20.33
CA LEU A 26 11.96 4.61 -19.12
C LEU A 26 11.21 5.07 -17.87
N ARG A 27 10.86 4.14 -17.00
CA ARG A 27 10.36 4.44 -15.66
C ARG A 27 11.48 4.83 -14.71
N SER A 28 11.16 5.54 -13.64
CA SER A 28 12.14 6.04 -12.66
C SER A 28 13.00 4.93 -12.04
N GLN A 29 12.48 3.71 -11.93
CA GLN A 29 13.18 2.54 -11.38
C GLN A 29 14.29 2.04 -12.30
N SER A 30 14.16 2.19 -13.62
CA SER A 30 15.18 1.79 -14.60
C SER A 30 16.54 2.47 -14.38
N VAL A 31 16.57 3.57 -13.63
CA VAL A 31 17.82 4.27 -13.28
C VAL A 31 18.77 3.38 -12.46
N ARG A 32 18.21 2.44 -11.70
CA ARG A 32 18.97 1.50 -10.84
C ARG A 32 19.12 0.10 -11.46
N ALA A 33 18.29 -0.24 -12.45
CA ALA A 33 18.30 -1.56 -13.08
C ALA A 33 19.55 -1.77 -13.92
N ASP A 34 19.99 -3.02 -14.03
CA ASP A 34 21.07 -3.40 -14.95
C ASP A 34 20.65 -3.13 -16.41
N ILE A 35 21.60 -2.77 -17.26
CA ILE A 35 21.38 -2.50 -18.69
C ILE A 35 20.90 -3.78 -19.41
N ASP A 36 21.43 -4.92 -19.05
CA ASP A 36 21.05 -6.20 -19.67
C ASP A 36 19.61 -6.59 -19.32
N LEU A 37 19.14 -6.28 -18.11
CA LEU A 37 17.72 -6.44 -17.72
C LEU A 37 16.81 -5.50 -18.52
N ILE A 38 17.25 -4.28 -18.80
CA ILE A 38 16.50 -3.33 -19.64
C ILE A 38 16.39 -3.87 -21.08
N ARG A 39 17.49 -4.35 -21.65
CA ARG A 39 17.51 -4.97 -23.00
C ARG A 39 16.59 -6.19 -23.07
N LEU A 40 16.62 -7.03 -22.05
CA LEU A 40 15.74 -8.21 -21.95
C LEU A 40 14.26 -7.83 -21.92
N GLU A 41 13.91 -6.81 -21.12
CA GLU A 41 12.52 -6.32 -21.05
C GLU A 41 12.09 -5.64 -22.36
N MET A 42 12.96 -4.91 -23.05
CA MET A 42 12.69 -4.36 -24.40
C MET A 42 12.38 -5.48 -25.39
N SER A 43 13.22 -6.51 -25.45
CA SER A 43 13.02 -7.68 -26.34
C SER A 43 11.69 -8.37 -26.05
N ARG A 44 11.34 -8.52 -24.79
CA ARG A 44 10.08 -9.10 -24.36
C ARG A 44 8.87 -8.24 -24.78
N LEU A 45 8.95 -6.92 -24.60
CA LEU A 45 7.87 -6.02 -25.01
C LEU A 45 7.67 -6.02 -26.51
N LYS A 46 8.76 -6.08 -27.32
CA LYS A 46 8.68 -6.29 -28.77
C LYS A 46 7.98 -7.60 -29.14
N SER A 47 8.34 -8.70 -28.47
CA SER A 47 7.70 -10.00 -28.68
C SER A 47 6.21 -10.00 -28.32
N LEU A 48 5.83 -9.28 -27.28
CA LEU A 48 4.42 -9.08 -26.92
C LEU A 48 3.69 -8.26 -27.98
N TRP A 49 4.29 -7.16 -28.45
CA TRP A 49 3.71 -6.30 -29.47
C TRP A 49 3.49 -7.05 -30.79
N ALA A 50 4.46 -7.86 -31.22
CA ALA A 50 4.34 -8.68 -32.41
C ALA A 50 3.16 -9.68 -32.36
N LYS A 51 2.86 -10.22 -31.17
CA LYS A 51 1.68 -11.09 -30.97
C LYS A 51 0.35 -10.34 -31.12
N PHE A 52 0.30 -9.03 -30.85
CA PHE A 52 -0.91 -8.24 -31.02
C PHE A 52 -1.24 -7.97 -32.49
N GLY A 53 -0.25 -7.72 -33.33
CA GLY A 53 -0.44 -7.48 -34.75
C GLY A 53 -1.13 -8.62 -35.51
N SER A 54 -1.03 -9.85 -35.00
CA SER A 54 -1.63 -11.05 -35.62
C SER A 54 -3.05 -11.38 -35.15
N THR A 55 -3.66 -10.57 -34.27
CA THR A 55 -4.94 -10.93 -33.60
C THR A 55 -6.13 -10.04 -33.97
N HIS A 56 -6.06 -9.29 -35.06
CA HIS A 56 -7.07 -8.28 -35.42
C HIS A 56 -8.45 -8.81 -35.91
N ASP A 57 -8.58 -10.10 -36.22
CA ASP A 57 -9.74 -10.60 -36.95
C ASP A 57 -10.99 -10.98 -36.13
N GLN A 58 -10.93 -10.89 -34.79
CA GLN A 58 -12.08 -11.26 -33.94
C GLN A 58 -12.27 -10.26 -32.78
N ALA A 59 -13.07 -9.23 -33.00
CA ALA A 59 -13.49 -8.27 -31.97
C ALA A 59 -14.90 -8.57 -31.49
N PRO A 60 -15.28 -8.29 -30.24
CA PRO A 60 -14.43 -7.80 -29.15
C PRO A 60 -13.78 -8.96 -28.38
N LYS A 61 -12.49 -8.87 -28.06
CA LYS A 61 -11.79 -9.85 -27.19
C LYS A 61 -10.71 -9.15 -26.33
N CYS A 62 -10.42 -9.76 -25.20
CA CYS A 62 -9.28 -9.34 -24.39
C CYS A 62 -7.98 -9.77 -25.08
N VAL A 63 -7.22 -8.82 -25.59
CA VAL A 63 -5.96 -9.07 -26.33
C VAL A 63 -4.82 -9.35 -25.35
N LEU A 64 -4.81 -8.64 -24.20
CA LEU A 64 -3.87 -8.85 -23.11
C LEU A 64 -4.60 -8.69 -21.80
N ALA A 65 -4.60 -9.73 -20.97
CA ALA A 65 -5.10 -9.64 -19.61
C ALA A 65 -4.24 -8.65 -18.80
N PRO A 66 -4.84 -7.79 -17.99
CA PRO A 66 -4.06 -6.92 -17.12
C PRO A 66 -3.22 -7.78 -16.16
N PRO A 67 -2.01 -7.32 -15.80
CA PRO A 67 -1.22 -8.03 -14.81
C PRO A 67 -1.97 -8.09 -13.48
N SER A 68 -1.84 -9.20 -12.77
CA SER A 68 -2.41 -9.34 -11.42
C SER A 68 -1.89 -8.25 -10.49
N MET A 69 -2.59 -8.02 -9.37
CA MET A 69 -2.16 -7.03 -8.39
C MET A 69 -0.73 -7.32 -7.90
N LEU A 70 -0.42 -8.58 -7.65
CA LEU A 70 0.89 -9.03 -7.20
C LEU A 70 1.98 -8.80 -8.25
N GLU A 71 1.71 -9.13 -9.53
CA GLU A 71 2.65 -8.83 -10.62
C GLU A 71 2.90 -7.32 -10.77
N ARG A 72 1.86 -6.49 -10.58
CA ARG A 72 2.03 -5.02 -10.59
C ARG A 72 2.87 -4.54 -9.41
N MET A 73 2.64 -5.09 -8.21
CA MET A 73 3.42 -4.74 -7.03
C MET A 73 4.90 -5.08 -7.22
N LEU A 74 5.20 -6.29 -7.68
CA LEU A 74 6.58 -6.72 -7.98
C LEU A 74 7.23 -5.85 -9.03
N ARG A 75 6.52 -5.56 -10.12
CA ARG A 75 7.02 -4.71 -11.22
C ARG A 75 7.21 -3.25 -10.82
N ASP A 76 6.25 -2.67 -10.09
CA ASP A 76 6.19 -1.23 -9.87
C ASP A 76 6.96 -0.79 -8.62
N ARG A 77 7.18 -1.68 -7.65
CA ARG A 77 7.91 -1.39 -6.40
C ARG A 77 9.26 -2.08 -6.29
N GLY A 78 9.54 -3.06 -7.17
CA GLY A 78 10.62 -3.99 -6.94
C GLY A 78 10.31 -4.92 -5.75
N ALA A 79 11.15 -5.87 -5.50
CA ALA A 79 11.07 -6.72 -4.32
C ALA A 79 12.40 -6.58 -3.57
N ASP A 80 12.49 -5.61 -2.65
CA ASP A 80 13.61 -5.58 -1.70
C ASP A 80 13.32 -6.65 -0.63
N GLY A 81 13.79 -7.88 -0.85
CA GLY A 81 13.61 -9.00 0.06
C GLY A 81 12.75 -10.14 -0.45
N SER A 82 12.07 -10.84 0.45
CA SER A 82 11.28 -12.03 0.13
C SER A 82 9.80 -11.71 -0.05
N VAL A 83 9.15 -12.40 -0.98
CA VAL A 83 7.69 -12.41 -1.12
C VAL A 83 7.16 -13.69 -0.48
N ILE A 84 6.23 -13.53 0.46
CA ILE A 84 5.66 -14.64 1.21
C ILE A 84 4.20 -14.78 0.81
N VAL A 85 3.78 -16.00 0.49
CA VAL A 85 2.44 -16.32 -0.03
C VAL A 85 1.89 -17.52 0.74
N ASP A 86 0.62 -17.47 1.12
CA ASP A 86 -0.09 -18.53 1.86
C ASP A 86 -1.01 -19.38 0.95
N ASP A 87 -1.02 -19.12 -0.35
CA ASP A 87 -1.76 -19.91 -1.32
C ASP A 87 -0.84 -20.62 -2.32
N ARG A 88 -0.87 -21.95 -2.35
CA ARG A 88 -0.02 -22.79 -3.21
C ARG A 88 -0.26 -22.55 -4.69
N MET A 89 -1.49 -22.27 -5.09
CA MET A 89 -1.78 -22.00 -6.49
C MET A 89 -1.20 -20.67 -6.95
N THR A 90 -1.25 -19.66 -6.08
CA THR A 90 -0.65 -18.35 -6.34
C THR A 90 0.86 -18.43 -6.47
N ILE A 91 1.55 -19.22 -5.63
CA ILE A 91 3.01 -19.38 -5.71
C ILE A 91 3.41 -20.07 -7.01
N LEU A 92 2.71 -21.14 -7.41
CA LEU A 92 2.96 -21.86 -8.66
C LEU A 92 2.70 -20.98 -9.90
N ASP A 93 1.66 -20.15 -9.87
CA ASP A 93 1.36 -19.21 -10.96
C ASP A 93 2.44 -18.12 -11.06
N LEU A 94 2.90 -17.61 -9.92
CA LEU A 94 4.01 -16.66 -9.87
C LEU A 94 5.30 -17.28 -10.41
N GLU A 95 5.67 -18.47 -9.94
CA GLU A 95 6.87 -19.17 -10.42
C GLU A 95 6.83 -19.35 -11.96
N LYS A 96 5.69 -19.75 -12.51
CA LYS A 96 5.51 -19.87 -13.96
C LYS A 96 5.62 -18.53 -14.68
N LYS A 97 5.01 -17.48 -14.15
CA LYS A 97 5.01 -16.14 -14.74
C LYS A 97 6.35 -15.43 -14.59
N LEU A 98 7.09 -15.76 -13.54
CA LEU A 98 8.42 -15.24 -13.25
C LEU A 98 9.54 -16.09 -13.85
N ALA A 99 9.24 -17.31 -14.34
CA ALA A 99 10.22 -18.17 -14.98
C ALA A 99 10.93 -17.43 -16.13
N GLY A 100 12.25 -17.30 -16.02
CA GLY A 100 13.06 -16.54 -16.95
C GLY A 100 13.04 -15.01 -16.78
N ARG A 101 12.51 -14.52 -15.65
CA ARG A 101 12.57 -13.11 -15.28
C ARG A 101 13.36 -12.95 -13.98
N GLU A 102 14.45 -12.22 -14.05
CA GLU A 102 15.08 -11.69 -12.85
C GLU A 102 14.29 -10.45 -12.40
N ILE A 103 13.70 -10.50 -11.22
CA ILE A 103 13.12 -9.34 -10.57
C ILE A 103 14.17 -8.82 -9.61
N GLU A 104 14.71 -7.63 -9.93
CA GLU A 104 15.68 -6.96 -9.08
C GLU A 104 15.15 -6.82 -7.66
N GLY A 105 15.91 -7.29 -6.66
CA GLY A 105 15.55 -7.25 -5.25
C GLY A 105 14.66 -8.39 -4.76
N LEU A 106 14.18 -9.29 -5.62
CA LEU A 106 13.45 -10.48 -5.19
C LEU A 106 14.43 -11.59 -4.79
N ASP A 107 14.72 -11.70 -3.51
CA ASP A 107 15.64 -12.73 -2.99
C ASP A 107 15.00 -14.11 -3.01
N LYS A 108 13.75 -14.20 -2.57
CA LYS A 108 13.04 -15.48 -2.42
C LYS A 108 11.52 -15.33 -2.56
N LEU A 109 10.92 -16.34 -3.19
CA LEU A 109 9.49 -16.61 -3.12
C LEU A 109 9.28 -17.72 -2.09
N LEU A 110 8.58 -17.43 -1.00
CA LEU A 110 8.39 -18.33 0.13
C LEU A 110 6.92 -18.70 0.28
N PHE A 111 6.68 -19.96 0.62
CA PHE A 111 5.35 -20.42 1.00
C PHE A 111 5.19 -20.37 2.53
N HIS A 112 4.12 -19.75 3.00
CA HIS A 112 3.75 -19.73 4.40
C HIS A 112 2.90 -20.97 4.71
N ASP A 113 3.45 -21.88 5.48
CA ASP A 113 2.89 -23.20 5.80
C ASP A 113 2.52 -23.32 7.31
N GLU A 114 2.55 -22.21 8.03
CA GLU A 114 2.30 -22.21 9.46
C GLU A 114 0.79 -22.14 9.76
N ARG A 115 0.42 -22.58 10.98
CA ARG A 115 -0.98 -22.55 11.44
C ARG A 115 -1.48 -21.12 11.67
N GLU A 116 -0.58 -20.23 12.07
CA GLU A 116 -0.88 -18.83 12.26
C GLU A 116 -1.12 -18.17 10.89
N PRO A 117 -2.22 -17.44 10.70
CA PRO A 117 -2.48 -16.76 9.44
C PRO A 117 -1.36 -15.80 9.07
N LEU A 118 -0.99 -15.74 7.78
CA LEU A 118 0.12 -14.92 7.27
C LEU A 118 0.08 -13.46 7.76
N PHE A 119 -1.08 -12.83 7.77
CA PHE A 119 -1.21 -11.44 8.17
C PHE A 119 -1.03 -11.23 9.67
N ASP A 120 -1.37 -12.23 10.49
CA ASP A 120 -1.14 -12.18 11.94
C ASP A 120 0.35 -12.43 12.24
N ALA A 121 0.95 -13.45 11.64
CA ALA A 121 2.36 -13.80 11.80
C ALA A 121 3.30 -12.62 11.47
N TYR A 122 2.92 -11.76 10.53
CA TYR A 122 3.70 -10.59 10.12
C TYR A 122 3.15 -9.24 10.62
N GLY A 123 2.20 -9.25 11.57
CA GLY A 123 1.64 -8.04 12.19
C GLY A 123 0.90 -7.11 11.21
N VAL A 124 0.42 -7.64 10.09
CA VAL A 124 -0.32 -6.84 9.08
C VAL A 124 -1.69 -6.45 9.61
N ASN A 125 -2.38 -7.35 10.33
CA ASN A 125 -3.68 -7.06 10.91
C ASN A 125 -3.58 -5.98 11.99
N ASP A 126 -2.56 -6.01 12.85
CA ASP A 126 -2.30 -4.93 13.83
C ASP A 126 -2.07 -3.59 13.13
N GLY A 127 -1.31 -3.60 12.04
CA GLY A 127 -1.09 -2.41 11.22
C GLY A 127 -2.37 -1.87 10.56
N LEU A 128 -3.29 -2.74 10.17
CA LEU A 128 -4.60 -2.35 9.63
C LEU A 128 -5.51 -1.76 10.72
N GLU A 129 -5.51 -2.32 11.92
CA GLU A 129 -6.26 -1.78 13.07
C GLU A 129 -5.72 -0.40 13.47
N GLU A 130 -4.40 -0.26 13.60
CA GLU A 130 -3.76 1.04 13.83
C GLU A 130 -4.17 2.07 12.78
N ALA A 131 -4.18 1.67 11.51
CA ALA A 131 -4.53 2.56 10.40
C ALA A 131 -6.02 2.94 10.34
N GLN A 132 -6.90 2.24 11.03
CA GLN A 132 -8.31 2.58 11.16
C GLN A 132 -8.57 3.53 12.35
N SER A 133 -7.71 3.53 13.36
CA SER A 133 -7.85 4.43 14.52
C SER A 133 -7.49 5.88 14.14
N PRO A 134 -8.29 6.88 14.50
CA PRO A 134 -7.91 8.27 14.32
C PRO A 134 -6.70 8.65 15.17
N VAL A 135 -6.47 7.95 16.28
CA VAL A 135 -5.39 8.24 17.24
C VAL A 135 -4.29 7.21 17.08
N VAL A 136 -3.07 7.68 16.89
CA VAL A 136 -1.86 6.83 16.76
C VAL A 136 -0.89 7.18 17.89
N PRO A 137 -0.56 6.21 18.75
CA PRO A 137 0.41 6.43 19.82
C PRO A 137 1.83 6.58 19.24
N LEU A 138 2.62 7.44 19.86
CA LEU A 138 4.03 7.65 19.58
C LEU A 138 4.91 6.92 20.60
N ARG A 139 6.08 6.44 20.17
CA ARG A 139 7.01 5.66 21.01
C ARG A 139 7.46 6.38 22.29
N ASN A 140 7.40 7.70 22.32
CA ASN A 140 7.80 8.54 23.47
C ASN A 140 6.62 8.99 24.34
N GLY A 141 5.48 8.31 24.26
CA GLY A 141 4.30 8.53 25.12
C GLY A 141 3.34 9.62 24.63
N GLY A 142 3.64 10.27 23.51
CA GLY A 142 2.70 11.17 22.84
C GLY A 142 1.78 10.44 21.88
N ARG A 143 1.00 11.21 21.14
CA ARG A 143 0.11 10.69 20.11
C ARG A 143 -0.06 11.69 18.98
N ILE A 144 -0.48 11.20 17.83
CA ILE A 144 -1.02 12.02 16.74
C ILE A 144 -2.49 11.67 16.55
N THR A 145 -3.31 12.68 16.26
CA THR A 145 -4.71 12.52 15.90
C THR A 145 -4.89 12.92 14.44
N ILE A 146 -5.49 12.07 13.63
CA ILE A 146 -5.65 12.26 12.18
C ILE A 146 -7.15 12.33 11.88
N GLU A 147 -7.60 13.48 11.42
CA GLU A 147 -8.99 13.75 11.07
C GLU A 147 -9.11 14.18 9.60
N THR A 148 -9.87 13.44 8.83
CA THR A 148 -10.11 13.75 7.41
C THR A 148 -11.48 14.38 7.25
N THR A 149 -11.48 15.61 6.74
CA THR A 149 -12.69 16.34 6.35
C THR A 149 -12.88 16.27 4.82
N ARG A 150 -13.93 16.93 4.31
CA ARG A 150 -14.16 17.02 2.85
C ARG A 150 -13.08 17.84 2.12
N ALA A 151 -12.48 18.81 2.78
CA ALA A 151 -11.57 19.77 2.18
C ALA A 151 -10.09 19.42 2.42
N LEU A 152 -9.76 18.91 3.60
CA LEU A 152 -8.38 18.66 4.02
C LEU A 152 -8.32 17.57 5.10
N THR A 153 -7.12 17.06 5.34
CA THR A 153 -6.83 16.24 6.53
C THR A 153 -6.07 17.11 7.55
N ALA A 154 -6.59 17.17 8.76
CA ALA A 154 -5.92 17.79 9.89
C ALA A 154 -5.19 16.74 10.72
N ILE A 155 -3.97 17.04 11.15
CA ILE A 155 -3.18 16.19 12.03
C ILE A 155 -2.72 17.01 13.22
N ASP A 156 -3.13 16.59 14.42
CA ASP A 156 -2.71 17.19 15.68
C ASP A 156 -1.64 16.34 16.36
N VAL A 157 -0.67 16.99 17.02
CA VAL A 157 0.41 16.34 17.77
C VAL A 157 0.29 16.69 19.25
N ASP A 158 0.05 15.67 20.08
CA ASP A 158 -0.12 15.82 21.52
C ASP A 158 0.93 15.02 22.32
N MET A 159 1.37 15.58 23.44
CA MET A 159 2.35 14.95 24.35
C MET A 159 1.77 13.84 25.23
N GLY A 160 0.45 13.61 25.21
CA GLY A 160 -0.20 12.67 26.13
C GLY A 160 -0.22 13.18 27.58
N GLY A 161 -0.65 12.33 28.52
CA GLY A 161 -0.95 12.67 29.92
C GLY A 161 0.20 13.16 30.82
N SER A 162 1.39 13.46 30.27
CA SER A 162 2.54 13.96 31.04
C SER A 162 2.41 15.45 31.46
N GLY A 163 1.23 15.90 31.71
CA GLY A 163 0.80 17.31 31.79
C GLY A 163 1.17 18.10 33.06
N GLY A 164 2.24 17.79 33.80
CA GLY A 164 2.51 18.44 35.06
C GLY A 164 3.86 19.13 35.25
N LYS A 165 4.84 18.92 34.38
CA LYS A 165 6.16 19.57 34.50
C LYS A 165 6.39 20.52 33.33
N GLN A 166 7.01 21.69 33.63
CA GLN A 166 7.42 22.69 32.64
C GLN A 166 8.16 21.97 31.48
N ARG A 167 7.52 21.92 30.33
CA ARG A 167 8.02 21.19 29.16
C ARG A 167 9.28 21.87 28.64
N SER A 168 10.42 21.15 28.65
CA SER A 168 11.65 21.68 28.04
C SER A 168 11.48 21.78 26.53
N ASP A 169 12.09 22.80 25.92
CA ASP A 169 12.07 22.97 24.45
C ASP A 169 12.63 21.73 23.73
N ASP A 170 13.56 21.01 24.35
CA ASP A 170 14.14 19.77 23.79
C ASP A 170 13.15 18.61 23.86
N ALA A 171 12.33 18.49 24.91
CA ALA A 171 11.28 17.47 25.00
C ALA A 171 10.19 17.70 23.94
N VAL A 172 9.78 18.94 23.72
CA VAL A 172 8.85 19.32 22.65
C VAL A 172 9.44 18.99 21.29
N PHE A 173 10.71 19.33 21.06
CA PHE A 173 11.39 19.04 19.80
C PHE A 173 11.51 17.52 19.55
N ALA A 174 11.83 16.74 20.59
CA ALA A 174 11.89 15.28 20.50
C ALA A 174 10.52 14.66 20.15
N MET A 175 9.43 15.16 20.74
CA MET A 175 8.07 14.75 20.44
C MET A 175 7.69 15.05 18.99
N ASN A 176 7.91 16.29 18.56
CA ASN A 176 7.64 16.70 17.18
C ASN A 176 8.47 15.90 16.16
N ASN A 177 9.71 15.53 16.49
CA ASN A 177 10.50 14.65 15.66
C ASN A 177 9.94 13.23 15.56
N ALA A 178 9.39 12.68 16.64
CA ALA A 178 8.72 11.38 16.62
C ALA A 178 7.44 11.43 15.74
N ALA A 179 6.66 12.49 15.88
CA ALA A 179 5.50 12.72 15.02
C ALA A 179 5.89 12.90 13.55
N ALA A 180 6.96 13.65 13.26
CA ALA A 180 7.47 13.86 11.89
C ALA A 180 7.91 12.54 11.21
N GLN A 181 8.29 11.51 11.95
CA GLN A 181 8.56 10.17 11.44
C GLN A 181 7.30 9.34 11.25
N ALA A 182 6.35 9.44 12.18
CA ALA A 182 5.13 8.62 12.17
C ALA A 182 4.14 9.09 11.08
N ILE A 183 3.96 10.40 10.90
CA ILE A 183 2.98 10.98 9.96
C ILE A 183 3.15 10.46 8.53
N PRO A 184 4.33 10.48 7.89
CA PRO A 184 4.50 9.97 6.53
C PRO A 184 4.13 8.49 6.39
N ARG A 185 4.40 7.67 7.41
CA ARG A 185 3.99 6.26 7.44
C ARG A 185 2.46 6.15 7.46
N GLN A 186 1.78 6.90 8.32
CA GLN A 186 0.32 6.90 8.42
C GLN A 186 -0.36 7.40 7.14
N LEU A 187 0.18 8.45 6.52
CA LEU A 187 -0.33 8.95 5.24
C LEU A 187 -0.24 7.90 4.12
N ARG A 188 0.83 7.08 4.12
CA ARG A 188 0.97 5.96 3.17
C ARG A 188 0.01 4.83 3.47
N LEU A 189 -0.05 4.35 4.72
CA LEU A 189 -0.90 3.23 5.14
C LEU A 189 -2.38 3.52 4.87
N ARG A 190 -2.82 4.74 5.18
CA ARG A 190 -4.21 5.18 4.97
C ARG A 190 -4.50 5.68 3.56
N ASN A 191 -3.48 5.80 2.72
CA ASN A 191 -3.54 6.44 1.40
C ASN A 191 -4.23 7.82 1.43
N ILE A 192 -3.93 8.62 2.46
CA ILE A 192 -4.45 9.98 2.60
C ILE A 192 -3.79 10.87 1.53
N ALA A 193 -4.60 11.66 0.83
CA ALA A 193 -4.18 12.53 -0.27
C ALA A 193 -4.89 13.90 -0.22
N GLY A 194 -4.44 14.82 -1.05
CA GLY A 194 -4.95 16.19 -1.09
C GLY A 194 -4.17 17.11 -0.16
N LEU A 195 -4.84 18.13 0.37
CA LEU A 195 -4.26 19.06 1.34
C LEU A 195 -4.26 18.44 2.74
N ILE A 196 -3.11 18.51 3.39
CA ILE A 196 -2.89 18.00 4.75
C ILE A 196 -2.25 19.12 5.56
N VAL A 197 -2.78 19.37 6.73
CA VAL A 197 -2.29 20.38 7.65
C VAL A 197 -1.87 19.70 8.94
N VAL A 198 -0.65 19.96 9.39
CA VAL A 198 -0.09 19.36 10.61
C VAL A 198 0.15 20.44 11.64
N ASP A 199 -0.49 20.29 12.79
CA ASP A 199 -0.28 21.12 13.97
C ASP A 199 0.73 20.44 14.89
N PHE A 200 1.98 20.87 14.80
CA PHE A 200 3.04 20.42 15.70
C PHE A 200 3.01 21.22 17.00
N ILE A 201 3.41 20.58 18.09
CA ILE A 201 3.52 21.26 19.39
C ILE A 201 4.40 22.50 19.25
N GLY A 202 3.89 23.65 19.73
CA GLY A 202 4.53 24.93 19.57
C GLY A 202 5.98 24.97 20.08
N MET A 203 6.92 25.44 19.26
CA MET A 203 8.35 25.53 19.55
C MET A 203 8.78 26.99 19.64
N ARG A 204 9.44 27.38 20.71
CA ARG A 204 9.96 28.75 20.90
C ARG A 204 11.16 29.02 20.02
N ARG A 205 12.08 28.04 19.91
CA ARG A 205 13.36 28.16 19.19
C ARG A 205 13.18 28.07 17.69
N LYS A 206 13.67 29.07 16.97
CA LYS A 206 13.61 29.14 15.50
C LYS A 206 14.39 28.01 14.83
N ASP A 207 15.57 27.64 15.39
CA ASP A 207 16.40 26.55 14.88
C ASP A 207 15.67 25.19 14.97
N HIS A 208 14.91 24.94 16.05
CA HIS A 208 14.11 23.73 16.17
C HIS A 208 13.02 23.65 15.10
N ARG A 209 12.32 24.77 14.82
CA ARG A 209 11.31 24.82 13.74
C ARG A 209 11.92 24.52 12.38
N GLN A 210 13.07 25.11 12.04
CA GLN A 210 13.77 24.84 10.79
C GLN A 210 14.20 23.37 10.65
N LYS A 211 14.85 22.84 11.69
CA LYS A 211 15.27 21.42 11.74
C LYS A 211 14.10 20.46 11.60
N LEU A 212 12.95 20.77 12.23
CA LEU A 212 11.73 19.96 12.10
C LEU A 212 11.23 19.91 10.65
N VAL A 213 11.11 21.08 10.00
CA VAL A 213 10.64 21.18 8.61
C VAL A 213 11.59 20.43 7.66
N GLU A 214 12.91 20.58 7.83
CA GLU A 214 13.90 19.86 7.02
C GLU A 214 13.83 18.35 7.23
N ARG A 215 13.68 17.90 8.48
CA ARG A 215 13.48 16.50 8.79
C ARG A 215 12.20 15.97 8.16
N PHE A 216 11.10 16.66 8.34
CA PHE A 216 9.80 16.25 7.80
C PHE A 216 9.84 16.13 6.26
N LYS A 217 10.47 17.09 5.56
CA LYS A 217 10.72 17.00 4.12
C LYS A 217 11.54 15.75 3.75
N ARG A 218 12.53 15.39 4.57
CA ARG A 218 13.39 14.23 4.31
C ARG A 218 12.63 12.90 4.44
N GLU A 219 11.71 12.79 5.39
CA GLU A 219 10.91 11.57 5.60
C GLU A 219 10.01 11.23 4.39
N PHE A 220 9.69 12.22 3.54
CA PHE A 220 8.92 12.01 2.31
C PHE A 220 9.77 11.68 1.08
N ARG A 221 11.10 11.78 1.14
CA ARG A 221 11.96 11.54 -0.06
C ARG A 221 11.88 10.13 -0.61
N LEU A 222 11.49 9.16 0.19
CA LEU A 222 11.32 7.75 -0.21
C LEU A 222 9.87 7.43 -0.60
N ALA A 223 8.99 8.42 -0.64
CA ALA A 223 7.60 8.20 -1.04
C ALA A 223 7.51 7.86 -2.53
N SER A 224 6.75 6.81 -2.86
CA SER A 224 6.47 6.42 -4.25
C SER A 224 5.50 7.38 -4.96
N VAL A 225 4.77 8.19 -4.20
CA VAL A 225 3.80 9.18 -4.67
C VAL A 225 4.35 10.58 -4.41
N SER A 226 4.10 11.51 -5.34
CA SER A 226 4.54 12.91 -5.20
C SER A 226 3.94 13.55 -3.94
N VAL A 227 4.82 14.10 -3.11
CA VAL A 227 4.47 14.82 -1.88
C VAL A 227 5.29 16.11 -1.83
N ASP A 228 4.61 17.22 -1.64
CA ASP A 228 5.23 18.54 -1.48
C ASP A 228 4.95 19.06 -0.07
N VAL A 229 6.01 19.27 0.71
CA VAL A 229 5.94 19.94 2.00
C VAL A 229 6.19 21.43 1.76
N LEU A 230 5.11 22.23 1.77
CA LEU A 230 5.14 23.65 1.41
C LEU A 230 5.90 24.47 2.45
N GLY A 231 5.81 24.12 3.71
CA GLY A 231 6.54 24.74 4.79
C GLY A 231 5.67 25.04 6.00
N MET A 232 6.19 25.85 6.92
CA MET A 232 5.49 26.28 8.12
C MET A 232 4.81 27.64 7.90
N THR A 233 3.53 27.71 8.17
CA THR A 233 2.73 28.94 8.09
C THR A 233 3.06 29.92 9.22
N ALA A 234 2.54 31.13 9.13
CA ALA A 234 2.65 32.14 10.22
C ALA A 234 1.97 31.67 11.52
N ALA A 235 0.95 30.82 11.41
CA ALA A 235 0.26 30.22 12.57
C ALA A 235 1.04 29.03 13.18
N GLY A 236 2.15 28.59 12.56
CA GLY A 236 2.96 27.46 13.04
C GLY A 236 2.57 26.10 12.48
N LEU A 237 1.56 26.03 11.61
CA LEU A 237 1.11 24.81 10.97
C LEU A 237 2.05 24.43 9.81
N ILE A 238 2.27 23.13 9.56
CA ILE A 238 2.98 22.69 8.36
C ILE A 238 1.96 22.19 7.33
N GLU A 239 2.05 22.77 6.14
CA GLU A 239 1.21 22.41 5.00
C GLU A 239 1.91 21.38 4.11
N VAL A 240 1.16 20.33 3.74
CA VAL A 240 1.61 19.25 2.87
C VAL A 240 0.55 19.02 1.80
N THR A 241 0.98 18.83 0.56
CA THR A 241 0.12 18.32 -0.50
C THR A 241 0.61 16.94 -0.94
N ARG A 242 -0.29 15.99 -1.07
CA ARG A 242 0.01 14.66 -1.55
C ARG A 242 -0.93 14.30 -2.69
N ARG A 243 -0.36 13.88 -3.82
CA ARG A 243 -1.13 13.44 -4.97
C ARG A 243 -2.02 12.25 -4.59
N ARG A 244 -3.26 12.23 -5.10
CA ARG A 244 -4.17 11.09 -4.95
C ARG A 244 -3.72 9.95 -5.88
N ASP A 245 -3.60 8.76 -5.31
CA ASP A 245 -3.29 7.54 -6.04
C ASP A 245 -4.23 6.42 -5.55
N GLY A 246 -5.42 6.35 -6.14
CA GLY A 246 -6.47 5.42 -5.76
C GLY A 246 -7.31 5.85 -4.57
N LEU A 247 -8.08 4.91 -4.03
CA LEU A 247 -8.95 5.10 -2.87
C LEU A 247 -8.14 5.09 -1.57
N SER A 248 -8.59 5.84 -0.58
CA SER A 248 -8.05 5.77 0.78
C SER A 248 -8.45 4.45 1.46
N LEU A 249 -7.73 4.08 2.51
CA LEU A 249 -8.05 2.89 3.31
C LEU A 249 -9.48 2.97 3.89
N VAL A 250 -9.89 4.17 4.31
CA VAL A 250 -11.24 4.43 4.82
C VAL A 250 -12.29 4.18 3.73
N GLU A 251 -12.06 4.69 2.51
CA GLU A 251 -12.99 4.47 1.39
C GLU A 251 -13.07 3.00 0.96
N LEU A 252 -11.98 2.22 1.13
CA LEU A 252 -11.95 0.80 0.80
C LEU A 252 -12.59 -0.08 1.87
N MET A 253 -12.33 0.18 3.15
CA MET A 253 -12.66 -0.71 4.25
C MET A 253 -13.90 -0.29 5.04
N LEU A 254 -14.17 1.02 5.10
CA LEU A 254 -15.19 1.57 5.97
C LEU A 254 -16.36 2.12 5.14
N GLN A 255 -17.56 1.96 5.68
CA GLN A 255 -18.77 2.54 5.09
C GLN A 255 -19.23 3.72 5.96
N PRO A 256 -19.31 4.94 5.40
CA PRO A 256 -19.85 6.07 6.17
C PRO A 256 -21.34 5.83 6.46
N LYS A 257 -21.66 5.69 7.72
CA LYS A 257 -23.03 5.75 8.21
C LYS A 257 -23.22 7.10 8.91
N SER A 258 -24.25 7.82 8.61
CA SER A 258 -24.59 9.21 8.96
C SER A 258 -23.89 9.91 10.15
N THR A 259 -23.31 9.17 11.11
CA THR A 259 -22.48 9.64 12.23
C THR A 259 -21.43 8.62 12.70
N GLU A 260 -21.48 7.37 12.24
CA GLU A 260 -20.54 6.30 12.62
C GLU A 260 -19.85 5.73 11.40
N ILE A 261 -18.54 5.53 11.50
CA ILE A 261 -17.74 4.84 10.48
C ILE A 261 -17.82 3.34 10.77
N LEU A 262 -18.45 2.58 9.87
CA LEU A 262 -18.58 1.13 9.97
C LEU A 262 -17.81 0.47 8.82
N LEU A 263 -17.41 -0.81 9.02
CA LEU A 263 -16.83 -1.61 7.94
C LEU A 263 -17.82 -1.71 6.76
N SER A 264 -17.29 -1.64 5.54
CA SER A 264 -18.09 -1.89 4.34
C SER A 264 -18.59 -3.34 4.34
N VAL A 265 -19.68 -3.60 3.61
CA VAL A 265 -20.26 -4.94 3.51
C VAL A 265 -19.26 -5.93 2.90
N GLU A 266 -18.48 -5.47 1.92
CA GLU A 266 -17.42 -6.23 1.29
C GLU A 266 -16.29 -6.56 2.27
N SER A 267 -15.89 -5.61 3.11
CA SER A 267 -14.88 -5.82 4.16
C SER A 267 -15.35 -6.83 5.20
N LEU A 268 -16.64 -6.74 5.60
CA LEU A 268 -17.26 -7.73 6.50
C LEU A 268 -17.32 -9.11 5.83
N ALA A 269 -17.67 -9.19 4.56
CA ALA A 269 -17.66 -10.46 3.82
C ALA A 269 -16.24 -11.06 3.74
N CYS A 270 -15.21 -10.25 3.49
CA CYS A 270 -13.81 -10.71 3.54
C CYS A 270 -13.40 -11.21 4.93
N GLN A 271 -13.87 -10.54 5.99
CA GLN A 271 -13.63 -10.96 7.36
C GLN A 271 -14.27 -12.34 7.64
N VAL A 272 -15.54 -12.50 7.24
CA VAL A 272 -16.26 -13.78 7.33
C VAL A 272 -15.51 -14.90 6.61
N LEU A 273 -15.00 -14.66 5.40
CA LEU A 273 -14.22 -15.67 4.67
C LEU A 273 -12.93 -16.05 5.41
N ARG A 274 -12.21 -15.09 5.97
CA ARG A 274 -11.02 -15.35 6.77
C ARG A 274 -11.35 -16.15 8.04
N ASP A 275 -12.40 -15.79 8.75
CA ASP A 275 -12.80 -16.46 9.98
C ASP A 275 -13.24 -17.92 9.70
N LEU A 276 -13.93 -18.15 8.58
CA LEU A 276 -14.26 -19.50 8.13
C LEU A 276 -13.00 -20.32 7.82
N MET A 277 -11.98 -19.72 7.19
CA MET A 277 -10.72 -20.41 6.91
C MET A 277 -9.91 -20.74 8.18
N ARG A 278 -10.08 -19.97 9.25
CA ARG A 278 -9.45 -20.19 10.56
C ARG A 278 -10.18 -21.23 11.39
N THR A 279 -11.45 -21.51 11.08
CA THR A 279 -12.27 -22.44 11.84
C THR A 279 -11.78 -23.87 11.64
N GLN A 280 -11.47 -24.58 12.75
CA GLN A 280 -11.00 -25.96 12.76
C GLN A 280 -12.05 -26.84 13.42
N GLY A 281 -12.27 -28.02 12.86
CA GLY A 281 -13.16 -29.04 13.43
C GLY A 281 -13.82 -29.89 12.34
N ALA A 282 -14.25 -31.07 12.69
CA ALA A 282 -15.07 -31.95 11.84
C ALA A 282 -16.54 -31.80 12.25
N GLY A 283 -17.35 -31.10 11.49
CA GLY A 283 -18.76 -30.91 11.79
C GLY A 283 -19.51 -30.00 10.84
N GLY A 284 -20.79 -29.80 11.08
CA GLY A 284 -21.60 -28.81 10.37
C GLY A 284 -21.39 -27.42 10.97
N TYR A 285 -21.24 -26.43 10.13
CA TYR A 285 -21.03 -25.03 10.51
C TYR A 285 -22.30 -24.21 10.23
N ARG A 286 -22.53 -23.20 11.05
CA ARG A 286 -23.58 -22.20 10.82
C ARG A 286 -22.94 -20.83 10.71
N LEU A 287 -23.13 -20.18 9.59
CA LEU A 287 -22.79 -18.79 9.38
C LEU A 287 -24.03 -17.93 9.57
N ILE A 288 -24.03 -17.10 10.62
CA ILE A 288 -25.08 -16.11 10.86
C ILE A 288 -24.51 -14.75 10.44
N ALA A 289 -25.09 -14.14 9.44
CA ALA A 289 -24.64 -12.85 8.93
C ALA A 289 -25.83 -12.00 8.45
N SER A 290 -25.65 -10.68 8.39
CA SER A 290 -26.71 -9.81 7.88
C SER A 290 -27.01 -10.12 6.40
N SER A 291 -28.28 -9.92 5.97
CA SER A 291 -28.71 -10.11 4.58
C SER A 291 -27.83 -9.43 3.55
N ARG A 292 -27.20 -8.30 3.91
CA ARG A 292 -26.27 -7.58 3.02
C ARG A 292 -24.98 -8.38 2.80
N VAL A 293 -24.40 -8.95 3.85
CA VAL A 293 -23.18 -9.78 3.78
C VAL A 293 -23.50 -11.08 3.04
N VAL A 294 -24.61 -11.74 3.36
CA VAL A 294 -25.08 -12.95 2.64
C VAL A 294 -25.20 -12.70 1.15
N ARG A 295 -25.75 -11.55 0.74
CA ARG A 295 -25.90 -11.16 -0.67
C ARG A 295 -24.53 -11.00 -1.36
N VAL A 296 -23.55 -10.42 -0.69
CA VAL A 296 -22.19 -10.26 -1.24
C VAL A 296 -21.51 -11.62 -1.38
N LEU A 297 -21.60 -12.49 -0.37
CA LEU A 297 -21.03 -13.85 -0.40
C LEU A 297 -21.69 -14.74 -1.47
N SER A 298 -23.01 -14.60 -1.68
CA SER A 298 -23.75 -15.36 -2.69
C SER A 298 -23.67 -14.77 -4.10
N GLY A 299 -23.20 -13.53 -4.25
CA GLY A 299 -23.08 -12.79 -5.49
C GLY A 299 -21.63 -12.54 -5.90
N PRO A 300 -21.11 -11.31 -5.72
CA PRO A 300 -19.76 -10.95 -6.20
C PRO A 300 -18.64 -11.84 -5.63
N PHE A 301 -18.80 -12.35 -4.40
CA PHE A 301 -17.78 -13.17 -3.72
C PHE A 301 -18.10 -14.66 -3.75
N LYS A 302 -19.07 -15.08 -4.57
CA LYS A 302 -19.51 -16.49 -4.62
C LYS A 302 -18.36 -17.46 -4.86
N ALA A 303 -17.48 -17.18 -5.80
CA ALA A 303 -16.34 -18.06 -6.11
C ALA A 303 -15.40 -18.24 -4.91
N ALA A 304 -15.09 -17.15 -4.20
CA ALA A 304 -14.26 -17.18 -3.00
C ALA A 304 -14.96 -17.91 -1.85
N PHE A 305 -16.28 -17.72 -1.70
CA PHE A 305 -17.08 -18.39 -0.70
C PHE A 305 -17.14 -19.91 -0.95
N ASP A 306 -17.44 -20.34 -2.18
CA ASP A 306 -17.49 -21.76 -2.58
C ASP A 306 -16.13 -22.45 -2.36
N GLU A 307 -15.02 -21.76 -2.64
CA GLU A 307 -13.67 -22.25 -2.36
C GLU A 307 -13.40 -22.38 -0.86
N THR A 308 -13.79 -21.37 -0.07
CA THR A 308 -13.65 -21.41 1.39
C THR A 308 -14.44 -22.57 2.01
N VAL A 309 -15.69 -22.78 1.56
CA VAL A 309 -16.53 -23.91 2.02
C VAL A 309 -15.90 -25.25 1.67
N ARG A 310 -15.31 -25.37 0.48
CA ARG A 310 -14.61 -26.58 0.05
C ARG A 310 -13.39 -26.88 0.94
N ARG A 311 -12.63 -25.87 1.32
CA ARG A 311 -11.47 -26.01 2.21
C ARG A 311 -11.88 -26.32 3.66
N LEU A 312 -13.04 -25.83 4.10
CA LEU A 312 -13.59 -26.09 5.43
C LEU A 312 -13.90 -27.60 5.65
N GLY A 313 -14.21 -28.34 4.58
CA GLY A 313 -14.42 -29.80 4.61
C GLY A 313 -15.69 -30.27 5.33
N GLY A 314 -16.59 -29.34 5.69
CA GLY A 314 -17.85 -29.61 6.37
C GLY A 314 -19.05 -28.92 5.72
N ALA A 315 -20.28 -29.35 6.08
CA ALA A 315 -21.49 -28.69 5.62
C ALA A 315 -21.62 -27.30 6.27
N LEU A 316 -21.79 -26.25 5.46
CA LEU A 316 -22.03 -24.88 5.92
C LEU A 316 -23.46 -24.47 5.61
N THR A 317 -24.20 -24.05 6.62
CA THR A 317 -25.54 -23.45 6.46
C THR A 317 -25.46 -21.96 6.73
N MET A 318 -25.88 -21.14 5.76
CA MET A 318 -26.04 -19.70 5.96
C MET A 318 -27.41 -19.38 6.52
N LEU A 319 -27.46 -18.53 7.53
CA LEU A 319 -28.66 -17.99 8.16
C LEU A 319 -28.56 -16.45 8.16
N GLU A 320 -29.69 -15.78 7.93
CA GLU A 320 -29.83 -14.32 7.99
C GLU A 320 -30.18 -13.84 9.41
#